data_db9709efa501c9a3bdc8b68514a2cf6b
#
_entry.id   db9709efa501c9a3bdc8b68514a2cf6b
#
_cell.length_a   1.000
_cell.length_b   1.000
_cell.length_c   1.000
_cell.angle_alpha   90.00
_cell.angle_beta   90.00
_cell.angle_gamma   90.00
#
_symmetry.space_group_name_H-M   'P 1'
#
loop_
_entity.id
_entity.type
_entity.pdbx_description
1 polymer ?
#
loop_
_entity_poly.entity_id
_entity_poly.type
_entity_poly.pdbx_seq_one_letter_code
_entity_poly.pdbx_strand_id
1 'polypeptide(L)'
;MTSRTTVLLASVKAALGDKVVSATEALGEVTLIVKAVDLLGAMAALRDHPDLRFEQLIDVCGVDYGSFGKAAWDDAPPEGGPGARFAAVYHLLSLTHNWRLRVRAFADDNEMPVLDSVIGIWPSANWFEREAFDLFGIIFSGHPDLRRILTDYGFIGHPFRKDFPISGNVEMRYDPDQQRVIYQPVTIEPREITPRIVRVENYADTDVVKKP
;
A
#
# COMPACT_ATOMS: atom_id res chain seq x y z
N MET A 1 -32.63 9.34 -5.33
CA MET A 1 -31.65 10.19 -4.64
C MET A 1 -30.26 9.83 -5.13
N THR A 2 -29.52 10.77 -5.71
CA THR A 2 -28.14 10.53 -6.16
C THR A 2 -27.25 10.29 -4.93
N SER A 3 -26.48 9.21 -4.91
CA SER A 3 -25.57 8.92 -3.81
C SER A 3 -24.50 10.02 -3.69
N ARG A 4 -24.03 10.31 -2.47
CA ARG A 4 -22.93 11.27 -2.24
C ARG A 4 -21.67 10.88 -2.99
N THR A 5 -21.39 9.60 -3.07
CA THR A 5 -20.26 9.02 -3.81
C THR A 5 -20.38 9.20 -5.31
N THR A 6 -21.60 9.10 -5.86
CA THR A 6 -21.84 9.37 -7.30
C THR A 6 -21.59 10.83 -7.65
N VAL A 7 -21.99 11.77 -6.78
CA VAL A 7 -21.71 13.20 -6.96
C VAL A 7 -20.21 13.45 -6.92
N LEU A 8 -19.51 12.92 -5.91
CA LEU A 8 -18.06 13.02 -5.79
C LEU A 8 -17.35 12.48 -7.04
N LEU A 9 -17.75 11.30 -7.51
CA LEU A 9 -17.17 10.68 -8.70
C LEU A 9 -17.31 11.56 -9.95
N ALA A 10 -18.48 12.19 -10.12
CA ALA A 10 -18.73 13.10 -11.23
C ALA A 10 -17.86 14.38 -11.12
N SER A 11 -17.78 14.99 -9.93
CA SER A 11 -16.95 16.18 -9.68
C SER A 11 -15.47 15.92 -9.91
N VAL A 12 -14.96 14.75 -9.45
CA VAL A 12 -13.57 14.35 -9.65
C VAL A 12 -13.25 14.16 -11.14
N LYS A 13 -14.11 13.46 -11.88
CA LYS A 13 -13.93 13.25 -13.31
C LYS A 13 -13.95 14.58 -14.08
N ALA A 14 -14.83 15.51 -13.69
CA ALA A 14 -14.90 16.83 -14.32
C ALA A 14 -13.65 17.68 -14.03
N ALA A 15 -13.11 17.63 -12.81
CA ALA A 15 -11.95 18.42 -12.40
C ALA A 15 -10.60 17.89 -12.90
N LEU A 16 -10.44 16.57 -12.97
CA LEU A 16 -9.15 15.95 -13.30
C LEU A 16 -9.02 15.52 -14.77
N GLY A 17 -10.14 15.24 -15.44
CA GLY A 17 -10.15 14.85 -16.86
C GLY A 17 -9.24 13.64 -17.13
N ASP A 18 -8.31 13.81 -18.10
CA ASP A 18 -7.41 12.74 -18.59
C ASP A 18 -6.31 12.31 -17.60
N LYS A 19 -6.15 13.03 -16.48
CA LYS A 19 -5.19 12.64 -15.42
C LYS A 19 -5.62 11.40 -14.64
N VAL A 20 -6.90 11.06 -14.70
CA VAL A 20 -7.47 9.89 -14.03
C VAL A 20 -7.45 8.68 -14.97
N VAL A 21 -6.69 7.67 -14.60
CA VAL A 21 -6.68 6.38 -15.32
C VAL A 21 -7.99 5.63 -15.09
N SER A 22 -8.41 5.55 -13.84
CA SER A 22 -9.69 4.94 -13.46
C SER A 22 -10.25 5.60 -12.21
N ALA A 23 -11.59 5.60 -12.13
CA ALA A 23 -12.32 6.09 -10.97
C ALA A 23 -13.47 5.12 -10.69
N THR A 24 -13.40 4.44 -9.56
CA THR A 24 -14.32 3.38 -9.16
C THR A 24 -15.00 3.70 -7.84
N GLU A 25 -16.27 3.32 -7.73
CA GLU A 25 -17.01 3.33 -6.48
C GLU A 25 -17.24 1.87 -6.06
N ALA A 26 -16.80 1.53 -4.86
CA ALA A 26 -17.03 0.21 -4.28
C ALA A 26 -17.21 0.33 -2.77
N LEU A 27 -18.19 -0.38 -2.22
CA LEU A 27 -18.46 -0.42 -0.78
C LEU A 27 -18.69 0.97 -0.14
N GLY A 28 -19.21 1.93 -0.91
CA GLY A 28 -19.45 3.29 -0.46
C GLY A 28 -18.21 4.20 -0.43
N GLU A 29 -17.09 3.75 -1.00
CA GLU A 29 -15.85 4.50 -1.12
C GLU A 29 -15.50 4.77 -2.59
N VAL A 30 -14.92 5.94 -2.85
CA VAL A 30 -14.39 6.31 -4.17
C VAL A 30 -12.89 6.12 -4.19
N THR A 31 -12.40 5.38 -5.17
CA THR A 31 -10.98 5.15 -5.40
C THR A 31 -10.61 5.64 -6.80
N LEU A 32 -9.55 6.46 -6.87
CA LEU A 32 -8.95 6.92 -8.11
C LEU A 32 -7.62 6.22 -8.34
N ILE A 33 -7.31 5.97 -9.60
CA ILE A 33 -5.95 5.63 -10.04
C ILE A 33 -5.44 6.79 -10.90
N VAL A 34 -4.27 7.30 -10.54
CA VAL A 34 -3.60 8.41 -11.22
C VAL A 34 -2.23 7.93 -11.69
N LYS A 35 -1.78 8.37 -12.86
CA LYS A 35 -0.43 8.08 -13.34
C LYS A 35 0.61 8.77 -12.48
N ALA A 36 1.78 8.16 -12.31
CA ALA A 36 2.89 8.75 -11.54
C ALA A 36 3.27 10.15 -12.05
N VAL A 37 3.33 10.33 -13.36
CA VAL A 37 3.68 11.62 -14.01
C VAL A 37 2.66 12.72 -13.75
N ASP A 38 1.39 12.39 -13.55
CA ASP A 38 0.30 13.33 -13.33
C ASP A 38 0.00 13.57 -11.85
N LEU A 39 0.71 12.88 -10.94
CA LEU A 39 0.41 12.83 -9.51
C LEU A 39 0.34 14.24 -8.89
N LEU A 40 1.38 15.05 -9.01
CA LEU A 40 1.41 16.39 -8.42
C LEU A 40 0.29 17.28 -8.96
N GLY A 41 0.08 17.25 -10.28
CA GLY A 41 -0.97 18.06 -10.91
C GLY A 41 -2.38 17.62 -10.52
N ALA A 42 -2.61 16.33 -10.33
CA ALA A 42 -3.88 15.79 -9.86
C ALA A 42 -4.12 16.14 -8.38
N MET A 43 -3.10 15.96 -7.53
CA MET A 43 -3.18 16.23 -6.10
C MET A 43 -3.41 17.73 -5.81
N ALA A 44 -2.72 18.62 -6.54
CA ALA A 44 -2.96 20.06 -6.44
C ALA A 44 -4.40 20.42 -6.84
N ALA A 45 -4.90 19.86 -7.93
CA ALA A 45 -6.27 20.08 -8.36
C ALA A 45 -7.30 19.56 -7.34
N LEU A 46 -7.07 18.40 -6.73
CA LEU A 46 -7.92 17.84 -5.67
C LEU A 46 -8.00 18.77 -4.45
N ARG A 47 -6.88 19.40 -4.06
CA ARG A 47 -6.85 20.34 -2.95
C ARG A 47 -7.55 21.65 -3.29
N ASP A 48 -7.26 22.24 -4.46
CA ASP A 48 -7.57 23.62 -4.77
C ASP A 48 -8.90 23.82 -5.50
N HIS A 49 -9.42 22.78 -6.18
CA HIS A 49 -10.68 22.90 -6.92
C HIS A 49 -11.86 23.18 -5.99
N PRO A 50 -12.68 24.22 -6.24
CA PRO A 50 -13.74 24.67 -5.34
C PRO A 50 -14.79 23.60 -5.04
N ASP A 51 -15.08 22.71 -5.99
CA ASP A 51 -16.06 21.62 -5.83
C ASP A 51 -15.47 20.38 -5.15
N LEU A 52 -14.17 20.35 -4.85
CA LEU A 52 -13.50 19.19 -4.25
C LEU A 52 -12.93 19.52 -2.89
N ARG A 53 -12.04 20.50 -2.81
CA ARG A 53 -11.44 21.02 -1.58
C ARG A 53 -11.01 19.94 -0.61
N PHE A 54 -10.09 19.06 -1.03
CA PHE A 54 -9.47 18.09 -0.15
C PHE A 54 -8.37 18.76 0.68
N GLU A 55 -8.77 19.46 1.72
CA GLU A 55 -7.89 20.28 2.56
C GLU A 55 -6.92 19.43 3.37
N GLN A 56 -7.29 18.20 3.69
CA GLN A 56 -6.51 17.33 4.57
C GLN A 56 -6.06 16.05 3.88
N LEU A 57 -4.76 15.79 3.95
CA LEU A 57 -4.18 14.47 3.74
C LEU A 57 -4.21 13.72 5.08
N ILE A 58 -4.97 12.63 5.13
CA ILE A 58 -5.14 11.81 6.35
C ILE A 58 -3.96 10.86 6.48
N ASP A 59 -3.57 10.21 5.36
CA ASP A 59 -2.57 9.16 5.37
C ASP A 59 -1.94 8.97 3.99
N VAL A 60 -0.69 8.49 3.95
CA VAL A 60 -0.02 7.95 2.77
C VAL A 60 0.61 6.61 3.15
N CYS A 61 0.13 5.54 2.58
CA CYS A 61 0.69 4.22 2.81
C CYS A 61 1.25 3.58 1.54
N GLY A 62 2.37 2.86 1.68
CA GLY A 62 2.90 2.01 0.61
C GLY A 62 2.11 0.71 0.49
N VAL A 63 2.08 0.14 -0.70
CA VAL A 63 1.51 -1.19 -0.96
C VAL A 63 2.42 -1.95 -1.90
N ASP A 64 2.72 -3.19 -1.56
CA ASP A 64 3.40 -4.15 -2.44
C ASP A 64 2.39 -5.18 -2.97
N TYR A 65 2.16 -5.18 -4.28
CA TYR A 65 1.28 -6.11 -4.98
C TYR A 65 1.99 -7.38 -5.46
N GLY A 66 3.26 -7.59 -5.08
CA GLY A 66 4.08 -8.72 -5.57
C GLY A 66 3.47 -10.11 -5.38
N SER A 67 2.63 -10.29 -4.35
CA SER A 67 1.90 -11.54 -4.09
C SER A 67 0.40 -11.44 -4.34
N PHE A 68 -0.09 -10.30 -4.81
CA PHE A 68 -1.52 -10.07 -4.98
C PHE A 68 -2.09 -10.95 -6.08
N GLY A 69 -3.14 -11.70 -5.78
CA GLY A 69 -3.81 -12.60 -6.72
C GLY A 69 -3.02 -13.84 -7.11
N LYS A 70 -1.83 -14.07 -6.51
CA LYS A 70 -1.03 -15.27 -6.74
C LYS A 70 -1.38 -16.36 -5.73
N ALA A 71 -1.65 -17.57 -6.22
CA ALA A 71 -1.58 -18.74 -5.37
C ALA A 71 -0.11 -19.08 -5.09
N ALA A 72 0.19 -19.77 -3.98
CA ALA A 72 1.56 -20.11 -3.58
C ALA A 72 2.37 -20.91 -4.61
N TRP A 73 1.71 -21.43 -5.63
CA TRP A 73 2.27 -22.24 -6.72
C TRP A 73 2.13 -21.60 -8.10
N ASP A 74 1.72 -20.35 -8.17
CA ASP A 74 1.42 -19.66 -9.43
C ASP A 74 2.52 -18.64 -9.73
N ASP A 75 3.35 -18.92 -10.74
CA ASP A 75 4.40 -18.01 -11.20
C ASP A 75 3.86 -16.94 -12.17
N ALA A 76 2.60 -17.05 -12.59
CA ALA A 76 1.98 -16.10 -13.48
C ALA A 76 1.68 -14.76 -12.77
N PRO A 77 1.83 -13.61 -13.43
CA PRO A 77 1.35 -12.35 -12.89
C PRO A 77 -0.17 -12.43 -12.66
N PRO A 78 -0.69 -11.83 -11.57
CA PRO A 78 -2.12 -11.91 -11.27
C PRO A 78 -2.94 -11.30 -12.40
N GLU A 79 -3.93 -12.05 -12.90
CA GLU A 79 -4.92 -11.52 -13.84
C GLU A 79 -5.68 -10.38 -13.18
N GLY A 80 -5.71 -9.20 -13.83
CA GLY A 80 -6.38 -8.00 -13.31
C GLY A 80 -5.61 -7.22 -12.25
N GLY A 81 -4.34 -7.55 -12.00
CA GLY A 81 -3.45 -6.73 -11.19
C GLY A 81 -3.09 -5.41 -11.91
N PRO A 82 -2.59 -4.41 -11.16
CA PRO A 82 -2.28 -3.09 -11.72
C PRO A 82 -1.09 -3.06 -12.68
N GLY A 83 -0.44 -4.18 -12.94
CA GLY A 83 0.76 -4.28 -13.79
C GLY A 83 2.05 -3.79 -13.12
N ALA A 84 1.96 -2.90 -12.15
CA ALA A 84 3.08 -2.41 -11.35
C ALA A 84 3.05 -3.01 -9.94
N ARG A 85 4.22 -3.27 -9.37
CA ARG A 85 4.36 -3.91 -8.08
C ARG A 85 4.05 -2.98 -6.92
N PHE A 86 4.57 -1.76 -6.97
CA PHE A 86 4.47 -0.82 -5.85
C PHE A 86 3.51 0.32 -6.14
N ALA A 87 2.76 0.71 -5.13
CA ALA A 87 1.90 1.89 -5.18
C ALA A 87 1.96 2.66 -3.86
N ALA A 88 1.81 3.99 -3.96
CA ALA A 88 1.44 4.83 -2.83
C ALA A 88 -0.07 5.07 -2.85
N VAL A 89 -0.70 4.93 -1.69
CA VAL A 89 -2.14 5.11 -1.50
C VAL A 89 -2.35 6.29 -0.57
N TYR A 90 -3.03 7.30 -1.09
CA TYR A 90 -3.31 8.54 -0.39
C TYR A 90 -4.77 8.56 0.06
N HIS A 91 -5.01 8.89 1.32
CA HIS A 91 -6.33 9.07 1.89
C HIS A 91 -6.58 10.55 2.13
N LEU A 92 -7.54 11.12 1.41
CA LEU A 92 -7.86 12.53 1.43
C LEU A 92 -9.21 12.80 2.08
N LEU A 93 -9.32 13.92 2.79
CA LEU A 93 -10.55 14.40 3.41
C LEU A 93 -10.83 15.84 2.98
N SER A 94 -12.02 16.05 2.45
CA SER A 94 -12.60 17.37 2.31
C SER A 94 -13.46 17.68 3.54
N LEU A 95 -13.03 18.64 4.33
CA LEU A 95 -13.78 19.12 5.48
C LEU A 95 -15.02 19.92 5.03
N THR A 96 -14.85 20.74 4.00
CA THR A 96 -15.93 21.57 3.45
C THR A 96 -17.10 20.74 2.94
N HIS A 97 -16.82 19.66 2.19
CA HIS A 97 -17.86 18.82 1.58
C HIS A 97 -18.12 17.53 2.38
N ASN A 98 -17.31 17.26 3.41
CA ASN A 98 -17.33 16.03 4.18
C ASN A 98 -17.21 14.79 3.29
N TRP A 99 -16.26 14.83 2.34
CA TRP A 99 -15.95 13.73 1.43
C TRP A 99 -14.64 13.06 1.80
N ARG A 100 -14.57 11.75 1.54
CA ARG A 100 -13.34 10.98 1.60
C ARG A 100 -13.02 10.43 0.23
N LEU A 101 -11.74 10.42 -0.10
CA LEU A 101 -11.24 9.95 -1.38
C LEU A 101 -9.96 9.14 -1.17
N ARG A 102 -9.87 7.99 -1.82
CA ARG A 102 -8.63 7.23 -1.93
C ARG A 102 -8.01 7.47 -3.30
N VAL A 103 -6.74 7.83 -3.34
CA VAL A 103 -5.98 7.95 -4.58
C VAL A 103 -4.83 6.95 -4.57
N ARG A 104 -4.67 6.20 -5.65
CA ARG A 104 -3.56 5.27 -5.85
C ARG A 104 -2.69 5.77 -6.98
N ALA A 105 -1.39 5.88 -6.73
CA ALA A 105 -0.38 6.12 -7.73
C ALA A 105 0.57 4.93 -7.77
N PHE A 106 0.72 4.32 -8.92
CA PHE A 106 1.64 3.20 -9.13
C PHE A 106 2.99 3.72 -9.59
N ALA A 107 4.06 3.16 -9.03
CA ALA A 107 5.41 3.43 -9.51
C ALA A 107 5.69 2.61 -10.77
N ASP A 108 6.33 3.22 -11.76
CA ASP A 108 6.59 2.57 -13.05
C ASP A 108 7.70 1.51 -12.96
N ASP A 109 8.64 1.68 -12.02
CA ASP A 109 9.76 0.76 -11.81
C ASP A 109 9.51 -0.14 -10.60
N ASN A 110 9.64 -1.45 -10.79
CA ASN A 110 9.45 -2.45 -9.75
C ASN A 110 10.71 -2.71 -8.90
N GLU A 111 11.89 -2.32 -9.36
CA GLU A 111 13.14 -2.47 -8.59
C GLU A 111 13.40 -1.23 -7.75
N MET A 112 13.26 -0.06 -8.37
CA MET A 112 13.44 1.24 -7.73
C MET A 112 12.18 2.11 -7.90
N PRO A 113 11.13 1.85 -7.09
CA PRO A 113 9.88 2.58 -7.21
C PRO A 113 10.04 4.04 -6.81
N VAL A 114 9.77 4.96 -7.75
CA VAL A 114 9.87 6.40 -7.54
C VAL A 114 8.53 7.04 -7.83
N LEU A 115 8.10 7.93 -6.94
CA LEU A 115 6.92 8.80 -7.08
C LEU A 115 7.30 10.23 -6.65
N ASP A 116 6.57 11.22 -7.12
CA ASP A 116 6.78 12.58 -6.66
C ASP A 116 6.21 12.79 -5.25
N SER A 117 6.94 13.54 -4.42
CA SER A 117 6.51 13.90 -3.07
C SER A 117 5.38 14.93 -3.11
N VAL A 118 4.33 14.70 -2.33
CA VAL A 118 3.21 15.64 -2.17
C VAL A 118 3.37 16.58 -0.97
N ILE A 119 4.56 16.62 -0.36
CA ILE A 119 4.84 17.46 0.82
C ILE A 119 4.60 18.95 0.56
N GLY A 120 4.82 19.42 -0.66
CA GLY A 120 4.54 20.80 -1.08
C GLY A 120 3.05 21.12 -1.16
N ILE A 121 2.19 20.09 -1.22
CA ILE A 121 0.73 20.23 -1.24
C ILE A 121 0.16 20.10 0.17
N TRP A 122 0.56 19.05 0.90
CA TRP A 122 0.21 18.81 2.30
C TRP A 122 1.46 18.53 3.13
N PRO A 123 1.86 19.42 4.02
CA PRO A 123 3.05 19.20 4.88
C PRO A 123 2.97 17.95 5.76
N SER A 124 1.77 17.46 6.04
CA SER A 124 1.56 16.19 6.78
C SER A 124 2.13 14.97 6.06
N ALA A 125 2.33 15.02 4.74
CA ALA A 125 2.94 13.95 3.95
C ALA A 125 4.36 13.59 4.40
N ASN A 126 5.09 14.52 5.03
CA ASN A 126 6.49 14.33 5.41
C ASN A 126 6.74 12.97 6.10
N TRP A 127 6.03 12.69 7.17
CA TRP A 127 6.28 11.47 7.94
C TRP A 127 5.68 10.22 7.28
N PHE A 128 4.53 10.34 6.64
CA PHE A 128 3.90 9.24 5.93
C PHE A 128 4.74 8.77 4.72
N GLU A 129 5.33 9.70 3.97
CA GLU A 129 6.22 9.37 2.86
C GLU A 129 7.51 8.71 3.36
N ARG A 130 8.07 9.17 4.49
CA ARG A 130 9.20 8.51 5.14
C ARG A 130 8.86 7.11 5.61
N GLU A 131 7.66 6.88 6.16
CA GLU A 131 7.18 5.56 6.54
C GLU A 131 7.07 4.63 5.32
N ALA A 132 6.43 5.08 4.24
CA ALA A 132 6.30 4.32 3.01
C ALA A 132 7.68 4.02 2.37
N PHE A 133 8.62 4.95 2.43
CA PHE A 133 10.01 4.73 2.05
C PHE A 133 10.67 3.67 2.94
N ASP A 134 10.58 3.80 4.25
CA ASP A 134 11.23 2.90 5.20
C ASP A 134 10.72 1.46 5.06
N LEU A 135 9.41 1.26 4.99
CA LEU A 135 8.79 -0.05 5.01
C LEU A 135 8.74 -0.74 3.64
N PHE A 136 8.61 0.01 2.55
CA PHE A 136 8.44 -0.53 1.19
C PHE A 136 9.56 -0.15 0.22
N GLY A 137 10.37 0.86 0.54
CA GLY A 137 11.42 1.36 -0.34
C GLY A 137 10.91 2.20 -1.50
N ILE A 138 9.73 2.83 -1.34
CA ILE A 138 9.21 3.79 -2.33
C ILE A 138 9.95 5.12 -2.14
N ILE A 139 10.63 5.58 -3.16
CA ILE A 139 11.37 6.84 -3.15
C ILE A 139 10.42 7.98 -3.51
N PHE A 140 10.38 9.03 -2.68
CA PHE A 140 9.58 10.22 -2.95
C PHE A 140 10.49 11.36 -3.45
N SER A 141 10.46 11.58 -4.77
CA SER A 141 11.25 12.62 -5.43
C SER A 141 10.82 14.01 -4.95
N GLY A 142 11.78 14.86 -4.60
CA GLY A 142 11.49 16.20 -4.07
C GLY A 142 11.16 16.24 -2.57
N HIS A 143 11.19 15.11 -1.86
CA HIS A 143 11.09 15.11 -0.42
C HIS A 143 12.37 15.71 0.23
N PRO A 144 12.28 16.68 1.14
CA PRO A 144 13.45 17.41 1.64
C PRO A 144 14.35 16.59 2.57
N ASP A 145 13.81 15.56 3.24
CA ASP A 145 14.53 14.76 4.24
C ASP A 145 14.00 13.32 4.23
N LEU A 146 14.20 12.59 3.12
CA LEU A 146 13.76 11.21 2.97
C LEU A 146 14.75 10.27 3.66
N ARG A 147 14.42 9.87 4.87
CA ARG A 147 15.21 8.95 5.71
C ARG A 147 14.30 8.00 6.48
N ARG A 148 14.83 6.89 6.95
CA ARG A 148 14.10 5.92 7.78
C ARG A 148 13.48 6.58 9.01
N ILE A 149 12.36 6.07 9.48
CA ILE A 149 11.62 6.61 10.63
C ILE A 149 11.23 5.53 11.66
N LEU A 150 10.95 4.32 11.23
CA LEU A 150 10.49 3.22 12.08
C LEU A 150 11.57 2.15 12.32
N THR A 151 12.38 1.84 11.30
CA THR A 151 13.44 0.84 11.41
C THR A 151 14.73 1.45 11.96
N ASP A 152 15.59 0.60 12.54
CA ASP A 152 16.90 1.02 13.06
C ASP A 152 17.82 1.57 11.96
N TYR A 153 18.79 2.39 12.35
CA TYR A 153 19.79 2.96 11.43
C TYR A 153 20.59 1.90 10.64
N GLY A 154 20.84 0.75 11.27
CA GLY A 154 21.55 -0.37 10.66
C GLY A 154 20.64 -1.39 9.96
N PHE A 155 19.34 -1.16 9.88
CA PHE A 155 18.40 -2.09 9.28
C PHE A 155 18.61 -2.18 7.77
N ILE A 156 18.74 -3.42 7.25
CA ILE A 156 18.96 -3.69 5.83
C ILE A 156 17.69 -4.26 5.20
N GLY A 157 17.21 -3.60 4.14
CA GLY A 157 16.01 -3.97 3.42
C GLY A 157 14.77 -3.18 3.84
N HIS A 158 13.60 -3.64 3.40
CA HIS A 158 12.30 -3.02 3.61
C HIS A 158 11.32 -4.08 4.10
N PRO A 159 10.93 -4.06 5.39
CA PRO A 159 10.30 -5.21 6.05
C PRO A 159 8.87 -5.52 5.58
N PHE A 160 8.19 -4.59 4.90
CA PHE A 160 6.83 -4.82 4.40
C PHE A 160 6.77 -5.25 2.93
N ARG A 161 7.93 -5.34 2.26
CA ARG A 161 7.98 -6.00 0.95
C ARG A 161 7.62 -7.47 1.10
N LYS A 162 6.86 -8.01 0.15
CA LYS A 162 6.37 -9.40 0.20
C LYS A 162 7.45 -10.45 0.04
N ASP A 163 8.59 -10.07 -0.51
CA ASP A 163 9.80 -10.88 -0.62
C ASP A 163 10.74 -10.77 0.59
N PHE A 164 10.44 -9.89 1.56
CA PHE A 164 11.21 -9.80 2.80
C PHE A 164 10.78 -10.92 3.77
N PRO A 165 11.74 -11.70 4.35
CA PRO A 165 11.40 -12.78 5.25
C PRO A 165 10.76 -12.27 6.55
N ILE A 166 9.72 -12.97 7.04
CA ILE A 166 8.96 -12.57 8.24
C ILE A 166 9.85 -12.49 9.48
N SER A 167 10.80 -13.41 9.62
CA SER A 167 11.77 -13.42 10.73
C SER A 167 12.92 -12.42 10.55
N GLY A 168 13.00 -11.74 9.40
CA GLY A 168 14.15 -10.90 9.05
C GLY A 168 15.40 -11.71 8.71
N ASN A 169 16.50 -11.00 8.48
CA ASN A 169 17.82 -11.61 8.18
C ASN A 169 18.75 -11.55 9.38
N VAL A 170 18.50 -10.63 10.29
CA VAL A 170 19.36 -10.32 11.44
C VAL A 170 18.49 -10.12 12.67
N GLU A 171 18.94 -10.64 13.80
CA GLU A 171 18.35 -10.42 15.11
C GLU A 171 19.30 -9.69 16.05
N MET A 172 18.76 -8.98 17.02
CA MET A 172 19.51 -8.33 18.08
C MET A 172 19.54 -9.23 19.31
N ARG A 173 20.73 -9.42 19.88
CA ARG A 173 20.93 -10.17 21.10
C ARG A 173 21.84 -9.41 22.07
N TYR A 174 21.51 -9.44 23.35
CA TYR A 174 22.42 -8.96 24.36
C TYR A 174 23.55 -9.98 24.60
N ASP A 175 24.79 -9.51 24.44
CA ASP A 175 25.99 -10.28 24.76
C ASP A 175 26.47 -9.88 26.17
N PRO A 176 26.36 -10.80 27.17
CA PRO A 176 26.76 -10.52 28.54
C PRO A 176 28.27 -10.38 28.71
N ASP A 177 29.08 -10.99 27.84
CA ASP A 177 30.54 -10.92 27.93
C ASP A 177 31.06 -9.58 27.45
N GLN A 178 30.45 -9.05 26.36
CA GLN A 178 30.75 -7.74 25.81
C GLN A 178 29.92 -6.60 26.46
N GLN A 179 28.93 -6.94 27.29
CA GLN A 179 27.99 -6.01 27.93
C GLN A 179 27.31 -5.04 26.96
N ARG A 180 26.97 -5.52 25.77
CA ARG A 180 26.31 -4.74 24.71
C ARG A 180 25.36 -5.57 23.87
N VAL A 181 24.49 -4.86 23.13
CA VAL A 181 23.66 -5.50 22.10
C VAL A 181 24.52 -5.74 20.85
N ILE A 182 24.48 -6.93 20.32
CA ILE A 182 25.14 -7.33 19.08
C ILE A 182 24.08 -7.75 18.05
N TYR A 183 24.44 -7.64 16.78
CA TYR A 183 23.65 -8.18 15.68
C TYR A 183 24.22 -9.55 15.29
N GLN A 184 23.34 -10.52 15.11
CA GLN A 184 23.70 -11.85 14.64
C GLN A 184 22.71 -12.30 13.56
N PRO A 185 23.07 -13.30 12.72
CA PRO A 185 22.11 -13.92 11.82
C PRO A 185 20.92 -14.47 12.59
N VAL A 186 19.71 -14.36 12.00
CA VAL A 186 18.48 -14.82 12.63
C VAL A 186 18.53 -16.32 12.88
N THR A 187 18.19 -16.75 14.10
CA THR A 187 18.11 -18.16 14.50
C THR A 187 16.67 -18.65 14.66
N ILE A 188 15.70 -17.76 14.47
CA ILE A 188 14.27 -18.05 14.62
C ILE A 188 13.81 -18.87 13.42
N GLU A 189 13.35 -20.09 13.66
CA GLU A 189 12.71 -20.90 12.64
C GLU A 189 11.30 -20.37 12.34
N PRO A 190 10.95 -20.05 11.07
CA PRO A 190 9.61 -19.63 10.72
C PRO A 190 8.60 -20.74 11.06
N ARG A 191 7.60 -20.40 11.87
CA ARG A 191 6.47 -21.30 12.11
C ARG A 191 5.41 -21.04 11.05
N GLU A 192 5.31 -21.93 10.08
CA GLU A 192 4.16 -21.95 9.17
C GLU A 192 2.96 -22.54 9.91
N ILE A 193 2.23 -21.71 10.62
CA ILE A 193 0.90 -22.07 11.13
C ILE A 193 -0.10 -21.70 10.05
N THR A 194 -0.13 -22.41 8.96
CA THR A 194 -1.28 -22.44 8.08
C THR A 194 -2.24 -23.47 8.68
N PRO A 195 -3.37 -23.08 9.27
CA PRO A 195 -4.43 -24.02 9.57
C PRO A 195 -4.93 -24.56 8.23
N ARG A 196 -4.38 -25.69 7.81
CA ARG A 196 -4.85 -26.41 6.65
C ARG A 196 -6.18 -27.03 7.05
N ILE A 197 -7.27 -26.29 6.85
CA ILE A 197 -8.60 -26.89 6.90
C ILE A 197 -8.68 -27.79 5.66
N VAL A 198 -8.34 -29.05 5.85
CA VAL A 198 -8.70 -30.11 4.89
C VAL A 198 -10.22 -30.21 5.01
N ARG A 199 -10.94 -29.44 4.17
CA ARG A 199 -12.34 -29.76 3.92
C ARG A 199 -12.33 -31.10 3.19
N VAL A 200 -12.68 -32.16 3.90
CA VAL A 200 -13.11 -33.39 3.28
C VAL A 200 -14.36 -33.00 2.53
N GLU A 201 -14.29 -32.97 1.20
CA GLU A 201 -15.34 -32.44 0.32
C GLU A 201 -16.69 -33.11 0.52
N ASN A 202 -16.75 -34.22 1.22
CA ASN A 202 -17.95 -35.00 1.40
C ASN A 202 -18.10 -35.44 2.85
N TYR A 203 -18.45 -34.52 3.71
CA TYR A 203 -19.01 -34.92 4.98
C TYR A 203 -20.38 -35.63 4.81
N ALA A 204 -21.02 -35.43 3.66
CA ALA A 204 -22.27 -36.05 3.28
C ALA A 204 -22.09 -37.21 2.28
N ASP A 205 -20.95 -37.36 1.64
CA ASP A 205 -20.61 -38.49 0.79
C ASP A 205 -20.03 -39.59 1.67
N THR A 206 -20.82 -39.95 2.56
CA THR A 206 -20.59 -41.11 3.35
C THR A 206 -20.98 -42.35 2.47
N ASP A 207 -20.03 -42.81 1.69
CA ASP A 207 -20.01 -44.21 1.31
C ASP A 207 -20.05 -45.14 2.56
N VAL A 208 -19.89 -44.51 3.73
CA VAL A 208 -20.05 -45.13 5.05
C VAL A 208 -21.51 -45.45 5.37
N VAL A 209 -22.49 -44.75 4.78
CA VAL A 209 -23.94 -45.05 4.97
C VAL A 209 -24.45 -46.09 4.01
N LYS A 210 -23.68 -46.51 3.00
CA LYS A 210 -24.08 -47.50 2.02
C LYS A 210 -23.56 -48.92 2.26
N LYS A 211 -23.11 -49.24 3.48
CA LYS A 211 -22.88 -50.64 3.84
C LYS A 211 -24.03 -51.12 4.69
N PRO A 212 -24.77 -52.17 4.20
CA PRO A 212 -25.84 -52.83 4.93
C PRO A 212 -25.32 -53.48 6.20
#